data_b5734a7ff71e39ab05a8343c357ad374
#
_entry.id   b5734a7ff71e39ab05a8343c357ad374
#
_cell.length_a   1.000
_cell.length_b   1.000
_cell.length_c   1.000
_cell.angle_alpha   90.00
_cell.angle_beta   90.00
_cell.angle_gamma   90.00
#
_symmetry.space_group_name_H-M   'P 1'
#
loop_
_entity.id
_entity.type
_entity.pdbx_description
1 polymer ?
#
loop_
_entity_poly.entity_id
_entity_poly.type
_entity_poly.pdbx_seq_one_letter_code
_entity_poly.pdbx_strand_id
1 'polypeptide(L)'
;MDIIVLAGGLSTERDVSFKTGSMVASALKENGHRVILLDVFMGYSDKEENLDGIFDRADEISVKVDDIPEVAPDLAAVKASRKDQSPCFFGPNVIRMCQMADIVFMALHGENGENGKLQAAFDLLGVKYTGSDYLSSAIAMNKGMAKQLFLSLIHI
;
A
#
# COMPACT_ATOMS: atom_id res chain seq x y z
N MET A 1 10.07 13.24 -9.22
CA MET A 1 10.24 11.86 -8.76
C MET A 1 9.07 11.03 -9.26
N ASP A 2 9.30 9.74 -9.46
CA ASP A 2 8.29 8.74 -9.76
C ASP A 2 7.86 8.06 -8.47
N ILE A 3 6.61 8.22 -8.09
CA ILE A 3 6.11 7.80 -6.77
C ILE A 3 4.91 6.88 -6.95
N ILE A 4 4.95 5.74 -6.29
CA ILE A 4 3.75 4.91 -6.06
C ILE A 4 3.17 5.28 -4.70
N VAL A 5 1.90 5.66 -4.68
CA VAL A 5 1.11 5.71 -3.44
C VAL A 5 0.34 4.40 -3.34
N LEU A 6 0.75 3.55 -2.41
CA LEU A 6 0.18 2.21 -2.25
C LEU A 6 -0.96 2.24 -1.25
N ALA A 7 -2.15 1.85 -1.68
CA ALA A 7 -3.38 1.92 -0.88
C ALA A 7 -4.22 0.64 -1.03
N GLY A 8 -5.40 0.61 -0.45
CA GLY A 8 -6.35 -0.49 -0.56
C GLY A 8 -6.00 -1.70 0.29
N GLY A 9 -5.74 -2.82 -0.36
CA GLY A 9 -5.43 -4.08 0.32
C GLY A 9 -6.68 -4.85 0.77
N LEU A 10 -6.49 -5.81 1.70
CA LEU A 10 -7.55 -6.64 2.28
C LEU A 10 -7.68 -6.37 3.77
N SER A 11 -8.13 -5.18 4.14
CA SER A 11 -8.49 -4.83 5.50
C SER A 11 -9.85 -4.14 5.53
N THR A 12 -10.51 -4.12 6.68
CA THR A 12 -11.77 -3.39 6.87
C THR A 12 -11.59 -1.88 6.69
N GLU A 13 -10.37 -1.40 6.71
CA GLU A 13 -9.98 0.01 6.51
C GLU A 13 -9.55 0.33 5.07
N ARG A 14 -9.87 -0.57 4.13
CA ARG A 14 -9.54 -0.43 2.70
C ARG A 14 -9.96 0.92 2.12
N ASP A 15 -11.18 1.36 2.39
CA ASP A 15 -11.73 2.59 1.82
C ASP A 15 -11.09 3.83 2.46
N VAL A 16 -10.78 3.76 3.76
CA VAL A 16 -10.00 4.79 4.46
C VAL A 16 -8.59 4.90 3.86
N SER A 17 -7.97 3.76 3.56
CA SER A 17 -6.67 3.70 2.89
C SER A 17 -6.70 4.41 1.53
N PHE A 18 -7.72 4.18 0.73
CA PHE A 18 -7.88 4.88 -0.54
C PHE A 18 -8.08 6.38 -0.38
N LYS A 19 -8.85 6.82 0.62
CA LYS A 19 -9.04 8.24 0.88
C LYS A 19 -7.72 8.91 1.27
N THR A 20 -7.00 8.31 2.21
CA THR A 20 -5.66 8.78 2.60
C THR A 20 -4.71 8.82 1.39
N GLY A 21 -4.65 7.73 0.63
CA GLY A 21 -3.81 7.62 -0.56
C GLY A 21 -4.13 8.65 -1.63
N SER A 22 -5.41 8.89 -1.87
CA SER A 22 -5.87 9.89 -2.84
C SER A 22 -5.45 11.32 -2.45
N MET A 23 -5.61 11.68 -1.17
CA MET A 23 -5.19 12.99 -0.67
C MET A 23 -3.67 13.19 -0.80
N VAL A 24 -2.90 12.18 -0.42
CA VAL A 24 -1.44 12.21 -0.54
C VAL A 24 -1.00 12.27 -2.02
N ALA A 25 -1.62 11.45 -2.87
CA ALA A 25 -1.30 11.47 -4.30
C ALA A 25 -1.56 12.83 -4.93
N SER A 26 -2.68 13.49 -4.57
CA SER A 26 -2.98 14.84 -5.05
C SER A 26 -1.94 15.85 -4.60
N ALA A 27 -1.59 15.86 -3.32
CA ALA A 27 -0.58 16.77 -2.78
C ALA A 27 0.81 16.56 -3.41
N LEU A 28 1.20 15.31 -3.66
CA LEU A 28 2.46 15.00 -4.34
C LEU A 28 2.45 15.46 -5.81
N LYS A 29 1.33 15.31 -6.52
CA LYS A 29 1.17 15.81 -7.90
C LYS A 29 1.25 17.33 -7.95
N GLU A 30 0.62 18.04 -7.02
CA GLU A 30 0.71 19.51 -6.90
C GLU A 30 2.17 19.97 -6.68
N ASN A 31 2.99 19.15 -6.05
CA ASN A 31 4.43 19.39 -5.89
C ASN A 31 5.28 18.96 -7.10
N GLY A 32 4.67 18.61 -8.23
CA GLY A 32 5.34 18.33 -9.49
C GLY A 32 5.93 16.91 -9.61
N HIS A 33 5.44 15.95 -8.82
CA HIS A 33 5.83 14.54 -8.93
C HIS A 33 4.90 13.77 -9.88
N ARG A 34 5.43 12.72 -10.54
CA ARG A 34 4.62 11.74 -11.27
C ARG A 34 4.17 10.68 -10.28
N VAL A 35 2.87 10.59 -10.06
CA VAL A 35 2.32 9.79 -8.95
C VAL A 35 1.24 8.86 -9.45
N ILE A 36 1.37 7.58 -9.14
CA ILE A 36 0.36 6.56 -9.38
C ILE A 36 -0.22 6.10 -8.04
N LEU A 37 -1.54 6.25 -7.86
CA LEU A 37 -2.27 5.62 -6.77
C LEU A 37 -2.60 4.18 -7.18
N LEU A 38 -2.05 3.20 -6.45
CA LEU A 38 -2.11 1.79 -6.78
C LEU A 38 -2.72 0.97 -5.65
N ASP A 39 -3.67 0.11 -5.99
CA ASP A 39 -4.20 -0.88 -5.06
C ASP A 39 -3.21 -2.04 -4.91
N VAL A 40 -2.72 -2.27 -3.68
CA VAL A 40 -1.75 -3.33 -3.40
C VAL A 40 -2.29 -4.73 -3.70
N PHE A 41 -3.60 -4.95 -3.50
CA PHE A 41 -4.21 -6.26 -3.68
C PHE A 41 -4.74 -6.47 -5.11
N MET A 42 -5.44 -5.49 -5.67
CA MET A 42 -5.99 -5.62 -7.04
C MET A 42 -4.89 -5.46 -8.10
N GLY A 43 -3.86 -4.67 -7.83
CA GLY A 43 -2.76 -4.42 -8.73
C GLY A 43 -3.16 -3.67 -9.99
N TYR A 44 -2.29 -3.76 -10.97
CA TYR A 44 -2.51 -3.23 -12.30
C TYR A 44 -2.44 -4.37 -13.33
N SER A 45 -3.58 -4.73 -13.87
CA SER A 45 -3.69 -5.78 -14.88
C SER A 45 -4.01 -5.16 -16.24
N ASP A 46 -3.04 -4.55 -16.86
CA ASP A 46 -3.17 -4.26 -18.29
C ASP A 46 -2.76 -5.48 -19.11
N LYS A 47 -3.31 -5.58 -20.32
CA LYS A 47 -2.96 -6.62 -21.30
C LYS A 47 -1.53 -6.47 -21.81
N GLU A 48 -0.92 -5.34 -21.56
CA GLU A 48 0.46 -5.06 -21.91
C GLU A 48 1.39 -5.46 -20.77
N GLU A 49 2.25 -6.43 -21.02
CA GLU A 49 3.38 -6.78 -20.16
C GLU A 49 4.41 -5.63 -20.05
N ASN A 50 4.27 -4.61 -20.88
CA ASN A 50 5.18 -3.49 -20.96
C ASN A 50 4.77 -2.35 -20.01
N LEU A 51 5.52 -2.19 -18.93
CA LEU A 51 5.37 -1.09 -17.97
C LEU A 51 6.30 0.11 -18.29
N ASP A 52 7.00 0.08 -19.43
CA ASP A 52 7.88 1.18 -19.80
C ASP A 52 7.09 2.49 -19.97
N GLY A 53 7.59 3.56 -19.37
CA GLY A 53 6.91 4.86 -19.38
C GLY A 53 5.59 4.91 -18.61
N ILE A 54 5.34 3.97 -17.70
CA ILE A 54 4.07 3.89 -16.95
C ILE A 54 3.77 5.17 -16.17
N PHE A 55 4.79 5.85 -15.66
CA PHE A 55 4.63 7.12 -14.94
C PHE A 55 4.24 8.30 -15.84
N ASP A 56 4.47 8.21 -17.16
CA ASP A 56 4.01 9.22 -18.10
C ASP A 56 2.47 9.17 -18.31
N ARG A 57 1.87 8.02 -17.96
CA ARG A 57 0.42 7.76 -17.98
C ARG A 57 -0.19 7.66 -16.59
N ALA A 58 0.45 8.25 -15.58
CA ALA A 58 0.09 8.08 -14.17
C ALA A 58 -1.39 8.42 -13.87
N ASP A 59 -1.95 9.44 -14.53
CA ASP A 59 -3.35 9.87 -14.32
C ASP A 59 -4.37 8.88 -14.90
N GLU A 60 -4.01 8.15 -15.93
CA GLU A 60 -4.87 7.14 -16.56
C GLU A 60 -4.89 5.85 -15.73
N ILE A 61 -3.74 5.52 -15.10
CA ILE A 61 -3.51 4.27 -14.39
C ILE A 61 -3.97 4.34 -12.93
N SER A 62 -3.88 5.52 -12.31
CA SER A 62 -4.25 5.72 -10.91
C SER A 62 -5.67 5.28 -10.63
N VAL A 63 -5.83 4.57 -9.50
CA VAL A 63 -7.15 4.20 -9.00
C VAL A 63 -7.99 5.46 -8.78
N LYS A 64 -9.21 5.44 -9.29
CA LYS A 64 -10.20 6.50 -9.00
C LYS A 64 -10.86 6.16 -7.67
N VAL A 65 -10.94 7.15 -6.81
CA VAL A 65 -11.45 6.98 -5.44
C VAL A 65 -12.75 7.76 -5.32
N ASP A 66 -13.81 7.03 -4.98
CA ASP A 66 -15.10 7.58 -4.64
C ASP A 66 -15.16 7.97 -3.14
N ASP A 67 -16.28 8.50 -2.68
CA ASP A 67 -16.50 8.78 -1.26
C ASP A 67 -16.51 7.49 -0.45
N ILE A 68 -16.09 7.59 0.83
CA ILE A 68 -16.05 6.44 1.74
C ILE A 68 -17.48 5.98 2.02
N PRO A 69 -17.83 4.71 1.74
CA PRO A 69 -19.13 4.17 2.09
C PRO A 69 -19.33 4.13 3.61
N GLU A 70 -20.59 4.23 4.06
CA GLU A 70 -20.93 4.07 5.49
C GLU A 70 -20.76 2.61 5.99
N VAL A 71 -20.70 1.66 5.06
CA VAL A 71 -20.58 0.22 5.35
C VAL A 71 -19.17 -0.24 5.03
N ALA A 72 -18.60 -1.04 5.93
CA ALA A 72 -17.28 -1.64 5.74
C ALA A 72 -17.25 -2.51 4.46
N PRO A 73 -16.10 -2.55 3.73
CA PRO A 73 -15.99 -3.30 2.49
C PRO A 73 -16.18 -4.81 2.71
N ASP A 74 -16.89 -5.45 1.79
CA ASP A 74 -16.97 -6.91 1.73
C ASP A 74 -15.65 -7.47 1.17
N LEU A 75 -14.76 -7.87 2.07
CA LEU A 75 -13.45 -8.40 1.71
C LEU A 75 -13.51 -9.71 0.92
N ALA A 76 -14.57 -10.49 1.10
CA ALA A 76 -14.77 -11.73 0.33
C ALA A 76 -15.10 -11.38 -1.13
N ALA A 77 -15.98 -10.40 -1.34
CA ALA A 77 -16.31 -9.88 -2.67
C ALA A 77 -15.08 -9.23 -3.33
N VAL A 78 -14.30 -8.43 -2.60
CA VAL A 78 -13.04 -7.84 -3.10
C VAL A 78 -12.07 -8.94 -3.54
N LYS A 79 -11.89 -9.98 -2.73
CA LYS A 79 -11.03 -11.11 -3.07
C LYS A 79 -11.52 -11.87 -4.30
N ALA A 80 -12.82 -12.12 -4.39
CA ALA A 80 -13.42 -12.82 -5.53
C ALA A 80 -13.36 -12.02 -6.84
N SER A 81 -13.34 -10.68 -6.76
CA SER A 81 -13.29 -9.81 -7.95
C SER A 81 -11.90 -9.75 -8.61
N ARG A 82 -10.83 -10.17 -7.91
CA ARG A 82 -9.50 -10.18 -8.48
C ARG A 82 -9.37 -11.26 -9.57
N LYS A 83 -8.95 -10.87 -10.76
CA LYS A 83 -8.98 -11.74 -11.95
C LYS A 83 -8.05 -12.95 -11.85
N ASP A 84 -6.85 -12.77 -11.29
CA ASP A 84 -5.82 -13.80 -11.30
C ASP A 84 -5.98 -14.87 -10.20
N GLN A 85 -6.88 -14.67 -9.23
CA GLN A 85 -7.13 -15.59 -8.10
C GLN A 85 -5.84 -16.16 -7.45
N SER A 86 -4.73 -15.47 -7.61
CA SER A 86 -3.44 -15.85 -7.03
C SER A 86 -3.52 -15.82 -5.50
N PRO A 87 -2.85 -16.74 -4.79
CA PRO A 87 -2.72 -16.67 -3.31
C PRO A 87 -1.78 -15.54 -2.87
N CYS A 88 -1.02 -14.92 -3.78
CA CYS A 88 -0.15 -13.79 -3.48
C CYS A 88 -0.97 -12.59 -3.02
N PHE A 89 -0.54 -11.93 -1.94
CA PHE A 89 -1.19 -10.70 -1.48
C PHE A 89 -1.02 -9.56 -2.47
N PHE A 90 0.15 -9.46 -3.10
CA PHE A 90 0.39 -8.45 -4.14
C PHE A 90 -0.36 -8.80 -5.42
N GLY A 91 -1.15 -7.87 -5.90
CA GLY A 91 -1.82 -7.97 -7.18
C GLY A 91 -0.84 -7.92 -8.37
N PRO A 92 -1.33 -8.18 -9.59
CA PRO A 92 -0.50 -8.12 -10.80
C PRO A 92 0.30 -6.82 -10.88
N ASN A 93 1.55 -6.92 -11.27
CA ASN A 93 2.50 -5.83 -11.51
C ASN A 93 2.84 -4.94 -10.30
N VAL A 94 2.23 -5.11 -9.13
CA VAL A 94 2.48 -4.24 -7.96
C VAL A 94 3.96 -4.18 -7.61
N ILE A 95 4.61 -5.34 -7.43
CA ILE A 95 6.04 -5.39 -7.06
C ILE A 95 6.90 -4.70 -8.11
N ARG A 96 6.66 -5.02 -9.40
CA ARG A 96 7.44 -4.45 -10.49
C ARG A 96 7.29 -2.94 -10.57
N MET A 97 6.07 -2.42 -10.43
CA MET A 97 5.81 -0.98 -10.41
C MET A 97 6.47 -0.30 -9.20
N CYS A 98 6.42 -0.93 -8.02
CA CYS A 98 7.10 -0.42 -6.83
C CYS A 98 8.63 -0.38 -7.01
N GLN A 99 9.22 -1.35 -7.70
CA GLN A 99 10.65 -1.39 -8.00
C GLN A 99 11.08 -0.33 -9.03
N MET A 100 10.16 0.09 -9.91
CA MET A 100 10.41 1.14 -10.91
C MET A 100 10.29 2.55 -10.31
N ALA A 101 9.61 2.70 -9.17
CA ALA A 101 9.44 3.98 -8.50
C ALA A 101 10.70 4.43 -7.77
N ASP A 102 10.90 5.74 -7.65
CA ASP A 102 11.95 6.30 -6.79
C ASP A 102 11.68 6.00 -5.31
N ILE A 103 10.40 6.00 -4.93
CA ILE A 103 9.92 5.69 -3.58
C ILE A 103 8.44 5.26 -3.60
N VAL A 104 8.07 4.41 -2.65
CA VAL A 104 6.69 4.00 -2.40
C VAL A 104 6.17 4.71 -1.15
N PHE A 105 5.07 5.46 -1.27
CA PHE A 105 4.35 5.98 -0.12
C PHE A 105 3.34 4.94 0.37
N MET A 106 3.49 4.52 1.62
CA MET A 106 2.64 3.52 2.26
C MET A 106 1.40 4.21 2.85
N ALA A 107 0.28 4.23 2.10
CA ALA A 107 -1.01 4.76 2.56
C ALA A 107 -1.98 3.66 3.04
N LEU A 108 -1.43 2.49 3.39
CA LEU A 108 -2.20 1.34 3.84
C LEU A 108 -2.60 1.47 5.31
N HIS A 109 -3.80 1.00 5.63
CA HIS A 109 -4.31 0.91 6.99
C HIS A 109 -4.68 -0.54 7.32
N GLY A 110 -4.55 -0.89 8.61
CA GLY A 110 -4.89 -2.19 9.14
C GLY A 110 -3.81 -3.26 8.93
N GLU A 111 -4.19 -4.51 9.14
CA GLU A 111 -3.26 -5.60 9.42
C GLU A 111 -2.07 -5.70 8.46
N ASN A 112 -2.31 -5.77 7.17
CA ASN A 112 -1.20 -6.03 6.23
C ASN A 112 -0.31 -4.80 5.97
N GLY A 113 -0.82 -3.59 6.16
CA GLY A 113 -0.07 -2.35 5.98
C GLY A 113 0.79 -1.99 7.19
N GLU A 114 0.35 -2.37 8.39
CA GLU A 114 0.89 -1.88 9.66
C GLU A 114 1.64 -2.95 10.48
N ASN A 115 1.54 -4.24 10.10
CA ASN A 115 2.13 -5.34 10.87
C ASN A 115 3.55 -5.75 10.47
N GLY A 116 4.21 -4.98 9.61
CA GLY A 116 5.58 -5.22 9.18
C GLY A 116 5.75 -6.19 8.01
N LYS A 117 4.69 -6.90 7.59
CA LYS A 117 4.81 -7.91 6.51
C LYS A 117 5.18 -7.29 5.16
N LEU A 118 4.54 -6.19 4.80
CA LEU A 118 4.84 -5.48 3.55
C LEU A 118 6.22 -4.82 3.60
N GLN A 119 6.55 -4.23 4.73
CA GLN A 119 7.85 -3.62 4.96
C GLN A 119 8.98 -4.65 4.80
N ALA A 120 8.85 -5.82 5.41
CA ALA A 120 9.82 -6.91 5.27
C ALA A 120 9.94 -7.42 3.82
N ALA A 121 8.81 -7.52 3.10
CA ALA A 121 8.85 -7.87 1.68
C ALA A 121 9.57 -6.80 0.85
N PHE A 122 9.33 -5.53 1.10
CA PHE A 122 9.98 -4.42 0.40
C PHE A 122 11.47 -4.34 0.69
N ASP A 123 11.89 -4.59 1.94
CA ASP A 123 13.30 -4.68 2.32
C ASP A 123 14.03 -5.76 1.49
N LEU A 124 13.43 -6.95 1.37
CA LEU A 124 14.00 -8.05 0.58
C LEU A 124 14.03 -7.76 -0.93
N LEU A 125 13.07 -6.97 -1.42
CA LEU A 125 12.95 -6.62 -2.82
C LEU A 125 13.72 -5.35 -3.20
N GLY A 126 14.36 -4.70 -2.24
CA GLY A 126 15.09 -3.44 -2.45
C GLY A 126 14.19 -2.25 -2.79
N VAL A 127 12.91 -2.31 -2.42
CA VAL A 127 11.94 -1.22 -2.64
C VAL A 127 12.07 -0.18 -1.53
N LYS A 128 12.26 1.07 -1.89
CA LYS A 128 12.26 2.18 -0.93
C LYS A 128 10.83 2.57 -0.58
N TYR A 129 10.52 2.68 0.70
CA TYR A 129 9.19 3.05 1.16
C TYR A 129 9.21 4.06 2.31
N THR A 130 8.08 4.69 2.57
CA THR A 130 7.89 5.59 3.71
C THR A 130 7.33 4.82 4.91
N GLY A 131 7.68 5.27 6.12
CA GLY A 131 7.17 4.72 7.38
C GLY A 131 8.21 3.95 8.18
N SER A 132 7.74 3.28 9.23
CA SER A 132 8.59 2.48 10.12
C SER A 132 9.00 1.16 9.45
N ASP A 133 10.13 0.60 9.90
CA ASP A 133 10.61 -0.70 9.44
C ASP A 133 9.69 -1.86 9.87
N TYR A 134 9.98 -3.05 9.36
CA TYR A 134 9.18 -4.25 9.61
C TYR A 134 9.15 -4.64 11.09
N LEU A 135 10.27 -4.49 11.82
CA LEU A 135 10.37 -4.92 13.20
C LEU A 135 9.58 -3.99 14.13
N SER A 136 9.77 -2.68 13.97
CA SER A 136 9.04 -1.66 14.72
C SER A 136 7.54 -1.78 14.50
N SER A 137 7.12 -1.96 13.26
CA SER A 137 5.71 -2.17 12.89
C SER A 137 5.12 -3.43 13.51
N ALA A 138 5.84 -4.57 13.43
CA ALA A 138 5.39 -5.84 14.00
C ALA A 138 5.24 -5.78 15.53
N ILE A 139 6.19 -5.13 16.21
CA ILE A 139 6.14 -4.96 17.67
C ILE A 139 4.99 -4.05 18.07
N ALA A 140 4.81 -2.92 17.37
CA ALA A 140 3.75 -1.96 17.66
C ALA A 140 2.34 -2.57 17.50
N MET A 141 2.14 -3.39 16.48
CA MET A 141 0.88 -4.11 16.27
C MET A 141 0.61 -5.20 17.31
N ASN A 142 1.64 -5.76 17.92
CA ASN A 142 1.50 -6.72 19.01
C ASN A 142 1.39 -5.97 20.35
N LYS A 143 0.16 -5.65 20.75
CA LYS A 143 -0.10 -4.87 21.98
C LYS A 143 0.51 -5.50 23.24
N GLY A 144 0.60 -6.83 23.30
CA GLY A 144 1.24 -7.55 24.42
C GLY A 144 2.74 -7.28 24.48
N MET A 145 3.44 -7.42 23.36
CA MET A 145 4.88 -7.13 23.27
C MET A 145 5.18 -5.64 23.48
N ALA A 146 4.43 -4.77 22.82
CA ALA A 146 4.59 -3.32 22.98
C ALA A 146 4.44 -2.90 24.45
N LYS A 147 3.41 -3.44 25.14
CA LYS A 147 3.20 -3.17 26.58
C LYS A 147 4.37 -3.65 27.44
N GLN A 148 4.91 -4.84 27.17
CA GLN A 148 6.06 -5.36 27.90
C GLN A 148 7.30 -4.49 27.71
N LEU A 149 7.57 -4.05 26.47
CA LEU A 149 8.69 -3.15 26.19
C LEU A 149 8.53 -1.81 26.90
N PHE A 150 7.36 -1.18 26.83
CA PHE A 150 7.11 0.08 27.53
C PHE A 150 7.24 -0.06 29.06
N LEU A 151 6.75 -1.15 29.64
CA LEU A 151 6.92 -1.40 31.07
C LEU A 151 8.39 -1.62 31.44
N SER A 152 9.19 -2.26 30.60
CA SER A 152 10.61 -2.45 30.86
C SER A 152 11.38 -1.13 30.87
N LEU A 153 10.95 -0.14 30.10
CA LEU A 153 11.56 1.20 30.05
C LEU A 153 11.15 2.10 31.23
N ILE A 154 9.97 1.84 31.83
CA ILE A 154 9.47 2.64 32.97
C ILE A 154 10.12 2.22 34.28
N HIS A 155 10.68 1.03 34.36
CA HIS A 155 11.33 0.49 35.58
C HIS A 155 12.86 0.67 35.60
N ILE A 156 13.39 1.50 34.71
CA ILE A 156 14.73 2.04 34.77
C ILE A 156 14.69 3.36 35.52
#